data_11c3a5d14df057cee013e3946065289d
#
_entry.id   11c3a5d14df057cee013e3946065289d
#
_cell.length_a   1.000
_cell.length_b   1.000
_cell.length_c   1.000
_cell.angle_alpha   90.00
_cell.angle_beta   90.00
_cell.angle_gamma   90.00
#
_symmetry.space_group_name_H-M   'P 1'
#
loop_
_entity.id
_entity.type
_entity.pdbx_description
1 polymer ?
#
loop_
_entity_poly.entity_id
_entity_poly.type
_entity_poly.pdbx_seq_one_letter_code
_entity_poly.pdbx_strand_id
1 'polypeptide(L)'
;MAVTPWGDLYPCHQFVGEEAYKLGDIWNGVTNTALREEFRSCNAYARPECNDCWAKLYCSGGCAANAFHATGSIRGVYEAGCELFRKRIECAIMMKVAEDSANS
;
A
#
# COMPACT_ATOMS: atom_id res chain seq x y z
N MET A 1 10.66 -4.78 1.36
CA MET A 1 10.88 -6.22 1.14
C MET A 1 11.15 -6.91 2.46
N ALA A 2 10.59 -8.08 2.68
CA ALA A 2 10.82 -8.88 3.88
C ALA A 2 11.68 -10.09 3.55
N VAL A 3 12.57 -10.48 4.50
CA VAL A 3 13.44 -11.65 4.39
C VAL A 3 13.14 -12.57 5.56
N THR A 4 12.81 -13.82 5.27
CA THR A 4 12.53 -14.81 6.32
C THR A 4 13.83 -15.40 6.87
N PRO A 5 13.79 -16.07 8.05
CA PRO A 5 14.97 -16.77 8.57
C PRO A 5 15.52 -17.84 7.61
N TRP A 6 14.69 -18.34 6.71
CA TRP A 6 15.09 -19.35 5.70
C TRP A 6 15.61 -18.73 4.42
N GLY A 7 15.69 -17.40 4.33
CA GLY A 7 16.19 -16.68 3.17
C GLY A 7 15.17 -16.40 2.08
N ASP A 8 13.89 -16.60 2.32
CA ASP A 8 12.84 -16.30 1.35
C ASP A 8 12.56 -14.80 1.31
N LEU A 9 12.26 -14.29 0.10
CA LEU A 9 11.95 -12.88 -0.12
C LEU A 9 10.46 -12.70 -0.40
N TYR A 10 9.85 -11.73 0.28
CA TYR A 10 8.44 -11.34 0.10
C TYR A 10 8.33 -9.83 -0.08
N PRO A 11 7.26 -9.31 -0.74
CA PRO A 11 7.08 -7.86 -0.94
C PRO A 11 7.05 -7.08 0.37
N CYS A 12 6.38 -7.61 1.41
CA CYS A 12 6.44 -7.08 2.76
C CYS A 12 6.16 -8.21 3.77
N HIS A 13 6.33 -7.91 5.06
CA HIS A 13 6.15 -8.91 6.12
C HIS A 13 4.74 -9.52 6.18
N GLN A 14 3.72 -8.79 5.72
CA GLN A 14 2.34 -9.27 5.74
C GLN A 14 2.05 -10.35 4.70
N PHE A 15 2.93 -10.54 3.72
CA PHE A 15 2.80 -11.59 2.71
C PHE A 15 3.60 -12.86 3.04
N VAL A 16 4.35 -12.85 4.13
CA VAL A 16 5.14 -14.03 4.54
C VAL A 16 4.22 -15.22 4.75
N GLY A 17 4.56 -16.35 4.10
CA GLY A 17 3.74 -17.56 4.12
C GLY A 17 2.77 -17.70 2.95
N GLU A 18 2.55 -16.63 2.19
CA GLU A 18 1.73 -16.65 0.97
C GLU A 18 2.62 -17.04 -0.22
N GLU A 19 2.64 -18.32 -0.60
CA GLU A 19 3.53 -18.83 -1.67
C GLU A 19 3.36 -18.09 -2.99
N ALA A 20 2.14 -17.65 -3.31
CA ALA A 20 1.88 -16.88 -4.54
C ALA A 20 2.60 -15.52 -4.55
N TYR A 21 3.03 -15.03 -3.39
CA TYR A 21 3.69 -13.73 -3.25
C TYR A 21 5.16 -13.83 -2.91
N LYS A 22 5.75 -15.02 -2.99
CA LYS A 22 7.19 -15.21 -2.83
C LYS A 22 7.93 -14.64 -4.04
N LEU A 23 8.86 -13.71 -3.79
CA LEU A 23 9.64 -13.04 -4.84
C LEU A 23 10.88 -13.82 -5.27
N GLY A 24 11.47 -14.58 -4.36
CA GLY A 24 12.71 -15.28 -4.60
C GLY A 24 13.40 -15.63 -3.28
N ASP A 25 14.72 -15.65 -3.29
CA ASP A 25 15.53 -15.95 -2.12
C ASP A 25 16.82 -15.13 -2.10
N ILE A 26 17.53 -15.16 -0.97
CA ILE A 26 18.76 -14.37 -0.80
C ILE A 26 19.93 -14.85 -1.66
N TRP A 27 19.89 -16.08 -2.17
CA TRP A 27 20.97 -16.65 -2.98
C TRP A 27 20.80 -16.32 -4.47
N ASN A 28 19.54 -16.31 -4.95
CA ASN A 28 19.21 -16.07 -6.36
C ASN A 28 18.60 -14.69 -6.61
N GLY A 29 18.29 -13.94 -5.54
CA GLY A 29 17.64 -12.65 -5.66
C GLY A 29 16.18 -12.79 -6.05
N VAL A 30 15.62 -11.74 -6.65
CA VAL A 30 14.23 -11.73 -7.11
C VAL A 30 14.14 -12.53 -8.41
N THR A 31 13.53 -13.71 -8.35
CA THR A 31 13.33 -14.61 -9.50
C THR A 31 11.93 -14.53 -10.08
N ASN A 32 10.94 -14.18 -9.26
CA ASN A 32 9.56 -13.99 -9.72
C ASN A 32 9.38 -12.57 -10.27
N THR A 33 9.87 -12.34 -11.48
CA THR A 33 9.85 -11.01 -12.11
C THR A 33 8.46 -10.56 -12.49
N ALA A 34 7.54 -11.47 -12.80
CA ALA A 34 6.15 -11.15 -13.10
C ALA A 34 5.46 -10.54 -11.88
N LEU A 35 5.66 -11.13 -10.70
CA LEU A 35 5.12 -10.60 -9.45
C LEU A 35 5.73 -9.24 -9.11
N ARG A 36 7.04 -9.08 -9.31
CA ARG A 36 7.72 -7.80 -9.10
C ARG A 36 7.10 -6.69 -9.96
N GLU A 37 6.87 -6.97 -11.23
CA GLU A 37 6.26 -6.00 -12.14
C GLU A 37 4.80 -5.69 -11.77
N GLU A 38 4.06 -6.68 -11.29
CA GLU A 38 2.70 -6.46 -10.80
C GLU A 38 2.68 -5.47 -9.63
N PHE A 39 3.56 -5.65 -8.64
CA PHE A 39 3.68 -4.70 -7.53
C PHE A 39 4.17 -3.33 -7.99
N ARG A 40 5.10 -3.29 -8.91
CA ARG A 40 5.63 -2.04 -9.46
C ARG A 40 4.57 -1.22 -10.17
N SER A 41 3.66 -1.86 -10.89
CA SER A 41 2.58 -1.19 -11.61
C SER A 41 1.34 -0.93 -10.75
N CYS A 42 1.32 -1.44 -9.52
CA CYS A 42 0.19 -1.31 -8.61
C CYS A 42 0.34 -0.02 -7.78
N ASN A 43 -0.27 1.06 -8.23
CA ASN A 43 -0.21 2.38 -7.59
C ASN A 43 -1.57 3.08 -7.68
N ALA A 44 -1.67 4.28 -7.10
CA ALA A 44 -2.93 5.04 -7.07
C ALA A 44 -3.49 5.35 -8.46
N TYR A 45 -2.62 5.56 -9.44
CA TYR A 45 -3.06 5.87 -10.81
C TYR A 45 -3.59 4.65 -11.55
N ALA A 46 -3.21 3.43 -11.12
CA ALA A 46 -3.68 2.19 -11.72
C ALA A 46 -5.03 1.72 -11.17
N ARG A 47 -5.51 2.31 -10.09
CA ARG A 47 -6.78 1.95 -9.46
C ARG A 47 -7.85 3.00 -9.79
N PRO A 48 -8.97 2.60 -10.42
CA PRO A 48 -10.04 3.57 -10.75
C PRO A 48 -10.55 4.32 -9.53
N GLU A 49 -10.73 3.63 -8.40
CA GLU A 49 -11.21 4.22 -7.15
C GLU A 49 -10.25 5.28 -6.60
N CYS A 50 -8.95 5.06 -6.76
CA CYS A 50 -7.92 5.98 -6.30
C CYS A 50 -7.71 7.14 -7.26
N ASN A 51 -7.90 6.91 -8.56
CA ASN A 51 -7.66 7.92 -9.59
C ASN A 51 -8.54 9.16 -9.39
N ASP A 52 -9.79 8.97 -8.94
CA ASP A 52 -10.72 10.04 -8.67
C ASP A 52 -10.72 10.51 -7.21
N CYS A 53 -9.87 9.92 -6.35
CA CYS A 53 -9.82 10.26 -4.93
C CYS A 53 -9.00 11.53 -4.71
N TRP A 54 -9.57 12.51 -3.98
CA TRP A 54 -8.89 13.75 -3.65
C TRP A 54 -7.65 13.56 -2.78
N ALA A 55 -7.59 12.45 -2.03
CA ALA A 55 -6.48 12.14 -1.11
C ALA A 55 -5.37 11.34 -1.75
N LYS A 56 -5.43 11.01 -3.04
CA LYS A 56 -4.53 10.03 -3.68
C LYS A 56 -3.04 10.37 -3.56
N LEU A 57 -2.69 11.65 -3.62
CA LEU A 57 -1.29 12.09 -3.55
C LEU A 57 -0.70 11.94 -2.14
N TYR A 58 -1.54 11.94 -1.12
CA TYR A 58 -1.12 11.72 0.26
C TYR A 58 -1.15 10.24 0.63
N CYS A 59 -2.17 9.52 0.17
CA CYS A 59 -2.38 8.10 0.46
C CYS A 59 -1.51 7.18 -0.38
N SER A 60 -1.24 7.53 -1.63
CA SER A 60 -0.46 6.74 -2.60
C SER A 60 -1.07 5.37 -2.91
N GLY A 61 -2.36 5.18 -2.64
CA GLY A 61 -3.07 3.94 -2.96
C GLY A 61 -3.23 2.96 -1.81
N GLY A 62 -2.72 3.29 -0.63
CA GLY A 62 -2.86 2.44 0.56
C GLY A 62 -1.95 1.22 0.57
N CYS A 63 -2.29 0.25 1.39
CA CYS A 63 -1.48 -0.95 1.63
C CYS A 63 -1.92 -2.10 0.72
N ALA A 64 -0.99 -2.66 -0.04
CA ALA A 64 -1.25 -3.79 -0.94
C ALA A 64 -1.72 -5.05 -0.18
N ALA A 65 -1.17 -5.29 1.02
CA ALA A 65 -1.58 -6.44 1.83
C ALA A 65 -3.02 -6.29 2.35
N ASN A 66 -3.40 -5.08 2.79
CA ASN A 66 -4.79 -4.82 3.19
C ASN A 66 -5.76 -5.00 2.02
N ALA A 67 -5.38 -4.52 0.83
CA ALA A 67 -6.18 -4.71 -0.38
C ALA A 67 -6.33 -6.21 -0.70
N PHE A 68 -5.25 -6.96 -0.64
CA PHE A 68 -5.26 -8.41 -0.87
C PHE A 68 -6.18 -9.14 0.11
N HIS A 69 -6.04 -8.88 1.40
CA HIS A 69 -6.85 -9.54 2.42
C HIS A 69 -8.33 -9.15 2.36
N ALA A 70 -8.64 -7.94 1.93
CA ALA A 70 -10.02 -7.47 1.80
C ALA A 70 -10.70 -7.93 0.51
N THR A 71 -9.97 -8.01 -0.60
CA THR A 71 -10.56 -8.23 -1.94
C THR A 71 -10.02 -9.43 -2.69
N GLY A 72 -8.94 -10.05 -2.21
CA GLY A 72 -8.25 -11.13 -2.92
C GLY A 72 -7.26 -10.66 -3.98
N SER A 73 -7.07 -9.34 -4.13
CA SER A 73 -6.16 -8.76 -5.12
C SER A 73 -5.41 -7.56 -4.56
N ILE A 74 -4.13 -7.43 -4.88
CA ILE A 74 -3.33 -6.25 -4.53
C ILE A 74 -3.80 -5.00 -5.27
N ARG A 75 -4.57 -5.15 -6.35
CA ARG A 75 -5.14 -4.06 -7.14
C ARG A 75 -6.48 -3.58 -6.60
N GLY A 76 -7.02 -4.27 -5.61
CA GLY A 76 -8.25 -3.86 -4.94
C GLY A 76 -8.03 -2.68 -3.99
N VAL A 77 -9.10 -2.30 -3.31
CA VAL A 77 -9.10 -1.18 -2.36
C VAL A 77 -9.71 -1.67 -1.05
N TYR A 78 -9.03 -1.37 0.07
CA TYR A 78 -9.58 -1.59 1.40
C TYR A 78 -10.36 -0.35 1.83
N GLU A 79 -11.68 -0.38 1.63
CA GLU A 79 -12.54 0.80 1.81
C GLU A 79 -12.48 1.43 3.20
N ALA A 80 -12.44 0.60 4.25
CA ALA A 80 -12.32 1.10 5.62
C ALA A 80 -11.02 1.89 5.80
N GLY A 81 -9.94 1.45 5.16
CA GLY A 81 -8.67 2.19 5.14
C GLY A 81 -8.78 3.51 4.39
N CYS A 82 -9.52 3.53 3.28
CA CYS A 82 -9.77 4.75 2.51
C CYS A 82 -10.53 5.79 3.35
N GLU A 83 -11.60 5.38 4.02
CA GLU A 83 -12.39 6.26 4.88
C GLU A 83 -11.56 6.80 6.04
N LEU A 84 -10.81 5.93 6.70
CA LEU A 84 -9.95 6.32 7.81
C LEU A 84 -8.87 7.31 7.36
N PHE A 85 -8.24 7.05 6.21
CA PHE A 85 -7.19 7.91 5.70
C PHE A 85 -7.72 9.30 5.30
N ARG A 86 -8.86 9.35 4.62
CA ARG A 86 -9.49 10.64 4.27
C ARG A 86 -9.83 11.45 5.51
N LYS A 87 -10.40 10.80 6.51
CA LYS A 87 -10.72 11.47 7.79
C LYS A 87 -9.47 11.98 8.49
N ARG A 88 -8.40 11.20 8.45
CA ARG A 88 -7.11 11.58 9.01
C ARG A 88 -6.55 12.84 8.35
N ILE A 89 -6.65 12.95 7.03
CA ILE A 89 -6.19 14.13 6.29
C ILE A 89 -7.08 15.34 6.62
N GLU A 90 -8.41 15.15 6.68
CA GLU A 90 -9.32 16.22 7.09
C GLU A 90 -8.94 16.79 8.46
N CYS A 91 -8.63 15.91 9.42
CA CYS A 91 -8.18 16.32 10.75
C CYS A 91 -6.83 17.04 10.70
N ALA A 92 -5.91 16.59 9.85
CA ALA A 92 -4.61 17.24 9.69
C ALA A 92 -4.76 18.68 9.15
N ILE A 93 -5.66 18.86 8.17
CA ILE A 93 -5.97 20.19 7.62
C ILE A 93 -6.58 21.07 8.71
N MET A 94 -7.53 20.54 9.47
CA MET A 94 -8.15 21.26 10.59
C MET A 94 -7.11 21.73 11.61
N MET A 95 -6.20 20.87 12.00
CA MET A 95 -5.13 21.19 12.94
C MET A 95 -4.22 22.29 12.39
N LYS A 96 -3.87 22.20 11.11
CA LYS A 96 -3.01 23.21 10.47
C LYS A 96 -3.69 24.58 10.43
N VAL A 97 -4.96 24.63 10.09
CA VAL A 97 -5.74 25.87 10.08
C VAL A 97 -5.82 26.47 11.49
N ALA A 98 -6.07 25.63 12.51
CA ALA A 98 -6.12 26.09 13.90
C ALA A 98 -4.78 26.65 14.38
N GLU A 99 -3.66 25.99 14.03
CA GLU A 99 -2.32 26.49 14.35
C GLU A 99 -2.04 27.85 13.70
N ASP A 100 -2.33 27.98 12.41
CA ASP A 100 -2.08 29.21 11.67
C ASP A 100 -2.95 30.35 12.20
N SER A 101 -4.19 30.07 12.60
CA SER A 101 -5.08 31.06 13.22
C SER A 101 -4.59 31.50 14.60
N ALA A 102 -4.03 30.60 15.38
CA ALA A 102 -3.47 30.91 16.70
C ALA A 102 -2.17 31.74 16.61
N ASN A 103 -1.42 31.61 15.50
CA ASN A 103 -0.16 32.31 15.30
C ASN A 103 -0.30 33.62 14.50
N SER A 104 -1.51 33.99 14.09
CA SER A 104 -1.74 35.20 13.29
C SER A 104 -2.12 36.43 14.15
#